data_e77f006d7dd2b9e7ba5f7064d99ebbb6
#
_entry.id   e77f006d7dd2b9e7ba5f7064d99ebbb6
#
_cell.length_a   1.000
_cell.length_b   1.000
_cell.length_c   1.000
_cell.angle_alpha   90.00
_cell.angle_beta   90.00
_cell.angle_gamma   90.00
#
_symmetry.space_group_name_H-M   'P 1'
#
loop_
_entity.id
_entity.type
_entity.pdbx_description
1 polymer ?
#
loop_
_entity_poly.entity_id
_entity_poly.type
_entity_poly.pdbx_seq_one_letter_code
_entity_poly.pdbx_strand_id
1 'polypeptide(L)'
;MPFYHAVVRPGLLTESQRHEFANHVVDVHCDVTGAPPSFVHALITEAGDGALAADRNAVVNGTIRAGRTDAQKAEIADRLSRALAEVAGVDPSSVTTSTRDIQASYTMEGGVMLPEPGSPEEQAWMTSGAPTS
;
A
#
# COMPACT_ATOMS: atom_id res chain seq x y z
N MET A 1 -4.64 -4.19 -7.88
CA MET A 1 -3.46 -3.40 -7.61
C MET A 1 -3.85 -1.99 -7.23
N PRO A 2 -3.32 -1.40 -6.19
CA PRO A 2 -1.94 -1.57 -5.68
C PRO A 2 -1.76 -2.70 -4.69
N PHE A 3 -0.48 -3.01 -4.42
CA PHE A 3 -0.09 -4.00 -3.45
C PHE A 3 0.93 -3.39 -2.48
N TYR A 4 0.60 -3.40 -1.20
CA TYR A 4 1.47 -2.89 -0.14
C TYR A 4 1.96 -4.04 0.72
N HIS A 5 3.27 -4.10 0.95
CA HIS A 5 3.88 -5.09 1.82
C HIS A 5 4.62 -4.38 2.95
N ALA A 6 4.17 -4.59 4.17
CA ALA A 6 4.84 -4.12 5.38
C ALA A 6 5.62 -5.28 5.99
N VAL A 7 6.92 -5.10 6.13
CA VAL A 7 7.80 -6.00 6.86
C VAL A 7 8.07 -5.35 8.21
N VAL A 8 7.63 -6.00 9.28
CA VAL A 8 7.69 -5.41 10.62
C VAL A 8 8.58 -6.25 11.53
N ARG A 9 9.16 -5.61 12.53
CA ARG A 9 9.94 -6.32 13.55
C ARG A 9 9.05 -7.35 14.24
N PRO A 10 9.56 -8.58 14.52
CA PRO A 10 8.76 -9.59 15.20
C PRO A 10 8.14 -9.06 16.49
N GLY A 11 6.84 -9.29 16.67
CA GLY A 11 6.11 -8.86 17.84
C GLY A 11 5.71 -7.38 17.86
N LEU A 12 6.02 -6.62 16.81
CA LEU A 12 5.67 -5.20 16.77
C LEU A 12 4.17 -4.95 16.80
N LEU A 13 3.40 -5.77 16.08
CA LEU A 13 1.95 -5.61 15.94
C LEU A 13 1.21 -6.84 16.45
N THR A 14 0.16 -6.62 17.21
CA THR A 14 -0.83 -7.66 17.52
C THR A 14 -1.71 -7.92 16.29
N GLU A 15 -2.53 -8.96 16.33
CA GLU A 15 -3.49 -9.25 15.26
C GLU A 15 -4.43 -8.06 15.02
N SER A 16 -4.96 -7.47 16.10
CA SER A 16 -5.82 -6.31 16.01
C SER A 16 -5.12 -5.11 15.37
N GLN A 17 -3.87 -4.88 15.73
CA GLN A 17 -3.06 -3.80 15.17
C GLN A 17 -2.73 -4.04 13.69
N ARG A 18 -2.49 -5.28 13.29
CA ARG A 18 -2.30 -5.62 11.86
C ARG A 18 -3.55 -5.26 11.06
N HIS A 19 -4.72 -5.61 11.58
CA HIS A 19 -5.99 -5.27 10.94
C HIS A 19 -6.16 -3.75 10.85
N GLU A 20 -5.88 -3.04 11.92
CA GLU A 20 -5.98 -1.58 11.96
C GLU A 20 -5.06 -0.93 10.93
N PHE A 21 -3.80 -1.36 10.85
CA PHE A 21 -2.88 -0.82 9.86
C PHE A 21 -3.30 -1.16 8.43
N ALA A 22 -3.76 -2.38 8.18
CA ALA A 22 -4.26 -2.77 6.86
C ALA A 22 -5.41 -1.86 6.41
N ASN A 23 -6.32 -1.51 7.32
CA ASN A 23 -7.38 -0.55 7.03
C ASN A 23 -6.83 0.84 6.69
N HIS A 24 -5.80 1.30 7.40
CA HIS A 24 -5.13 2.54 7.06
C HIS A 24 -4.53 2.52 5.65
N VAL A 25 -3.94 1.39 5.24
CA VAL A 25 -3.40 1.25 3.88
C VAL A 25 -4.49 1.48 2.84
N VAL A 26 -5.64 0.83 3.02
CA VAL A 26 -6.77 0.99 2.09
C VAL A 26 -7.24 2.44 2.08
N ASP A 27 -7.47 3.01 3.25
CA ASP A 27 -8.01 4.37 3.38
C ASP A 27 -7.08 5.42 2.76
N VAL A 28 -5.78 5.32 3.04
CA VAL A 28 -4.79 6.26 2.52
C VAL A 28 -4.72 6.18 0.99
N HIS A 29 -4.60 4.98 0.45
CA HIS A 29 -4.49 4.82 -1.00
C HIS A 29 -5.74 5.31 -1.72
N CYS A 30 -6.91 4.94 -1.24
CA CYS A 30 -8.18 5.35 -1.85
C CYS A 30 -8.40 6.86 -1.74
N ASP A 31 -8.05 7.46 -0.61
CA ASP A 31 -8.19 8.88 -0.39
C ASP A 31 -7.30 9.69 -1.35
N VAL A 32 -6.04 9.29 -1.51
CA VAL A 32 -5.08 10.00 -2.35
C VAL A 32 -5.33 9.79 -3.84
N THR A 33 -5.73 8.58 -4.24
CA THR A 33 -5.78 8.20 -5.66
C THR A 33 -7.19 8.10 -6.23
N GLY A 34 -8.20 7.97 -5.38
CA GLY A 34 -9.57 7.73 -5.83
C GLY A 34 -9.86 6.29 -6.27
N ALA A 35 -8.91 5.37 -6.09
CA ALA A 35 -9.12 3.98 -6.46
C ALA A 35 -10.18 3.32 -5.57
N PRO A 36 -10.94 2.33 -6.10
CA PRO A 36 -11.88 1.58 -5.28
C PRO A 36 -11.15 0.75 -4.21
N PRO A 37 -11.72 0.62 -3.00
CA PRO A 37 -11.08 -0.15 -1.91
C PRO A 37 -10.75 -1.60 -2.28
N SER A 38 -11.57 -2.24 -3.11
CA SER A 38 -11.38 -3.63 -3.53
C SER A 38 -10.12 -3.86 -4.35
N PHE A 39 -9.51 -2.79 -4.87
CA PHE A 39 -8.25 -2.90 -5.63
C PHE A 39 -7.03 -2.98 -4.72
N VAL A 40 -7.14 -2.53 -3.48
CA VAL A 40 -6.00 -2.38 -2.57
C VAL A 40 -5.72 -3.68 -1.83
N HIS A 41 -4.48 -4.13 -1.90
CA HIS A 41 -4.01 -5.31 -1.16
C HIS A 41 -2.94 -4.90 -0.16
N ALA A 42 -3.04 -5.42 1.05
CA ALA A 42 -2.05 -5.20 2.09
C ALA A 42 -1.58 -6.53 2.65
N LEU A 43 -0.28 -6.72 2.70
CA LEU A 43 0.36 -7.88 3.31
C LEU A 43 1.28 -7.39 4.41
N ILE A 44 1.19 -8.01 5.58
CA ILE A 44 2.06 -7.71 6.71
C ILE A 44 2.78 -9.00 7.09
N THR A 45 4.12 -8.97 7.10
CA THR A 45 4.93 -10.10 7.51
C THR A 45 5.95 -9.66 8.56
N GLU A 46 6.36 -10.58 9.41
CA GLU A 46 7.42 -10.33 10.37
C GLU A 46 8.79 -10.57 9.73
N ALA A 47 9.75 -9.69 10.03
CA ALA A 47 11.08 -9.76 9.46
C ALA A 47 11.82 -10.99 9.99
N GLY A 48 12.59 -11.65 9.11
CA GLY A 48 13.57 -12.64 9.53
C GLY A 48 14.80 -11.96 10.14
N ASP A 49 15.68 -12.77 10.68
CA ASP A 49 16.93 -12.30 11.31
C ASP A 49 17.74 -11.48 10.31
N GLY A 50 18.12 -10.27 10.71
CA GLY A 50 18.95 -9.37 9.89
C GLY A 50 18.24 -8.71 8.72
N ALA A 51 16.93 -8.94 8.54
CA ALA A 51 16.16 -8.34 7.43
C ALA A 51 15.91 -6.85 7.60
N LEU A 52 15.88 -6.35 8.84
CA LEU A 52 15.72 -4.93 9.14
C LEU A 52 16.98 -4.38 9.81
N ALA A 53 17.34 -3.14 9.47
CA ALA A 53 18.41 -2.44 10.17
C ALA A 53 18.05 -2.27 11.66
N ALA A 54 19.06 -2.13 12.51
CA ALA A 54 18.86 -2.09 13.95
C ALA A 54 17.95 -0.95 14.42
N ASP A 55 17.94 0.17 13.69
CA ASP A 55 17.13 1.34 13.99
C ASP A 55 15.76 1.34 13.31
N ARG A 56 15.42 0.28 12.54
CA ARG A 56 14.17 0.17 11.82
C ARG A 56 13.19 -0.75 12.53
N ASN A 57 11.97 -0.26 12.74
CA ASN A 57 10.86 -1.09 13.24
C ASN A 57 10.06 -1.70 12.10
N ALA A 58 10.00 -1.03 10.96
CA ALA A 58 9.23 -1.52 9.82
C ALA A 58 9.68 -0.87 8.51
N VAL A 59 9.48 -1.60 7.43
CA VAL A 59 9.63 -1.10 6.05
C VAL A 59 8.37 -1.44 5.29
N VAL A 60 7.76 -0.45 4.65
CA VAL A 60 6.57 -0.63 3.83
C VAL A 60 6.93 -0.34 2.38
N ASN A 61 6.65 -1.29 1.51
CA ASN A 61 6.85 -1.14 0.07
C ASN A 61 5.51 -1.21 -0.65
N GLY A 62 5.17 -0.15 -1.38
CA GLY A 62 3.96 -0.11 -2.20
C GLY A 62 4.30 -0.28 -3.67
N THR A 63 3.70 -1.27 -4.30
CA THR A 63 3.77 -1.45 -5.75
C THR A 63 2.48 -0.88 -6.32
N ILE A 64 2.59 0.23 -7.06
CA ILE A 64 1.43 0.98 -7.54
C ILE A 64 1.48 1.15 -9.05
N ARG A 65 0.32 1.30 -9.66
CA ARG A 65 0.23 1.54 -11.10
C ARG A 65 0.84 2.90 -11.42
N ALA A 66 1.73 2.96 -12.41
CA ALA A 66 2.36 4.20 -12.85
C ALA A 66 1.28 5.22 -13.29
N GLY A 67 1.58 6.49 -13.12
CA GLY A 67 0.67 7.59 -13.44
C GLY A 67 0.29 8.46 -12.26
N ARG A 68 0.69 8.10 -11.05
CA ARG A 68 0.49 8.96 -9.87
C ARG A 68 1.56 10.04 -9.85
N THR A 69 1.19 11.23 -9.38
CA THR A 69 2.14 12.34 -9.27
C THR A 69 3.14 12.09 -8.14
N ASP A 70 4.26 12.79 -8.18
CA ASP A 70 5.25 12.72 -7.10
C ASP A 70 4.64 13.18 -5.78
N ALA A 71 3.77 14.20 -5.81
CA ALA A 71 3.07 14.67 -4.62
C ALA A 71 2.15 13.60 -4.02
N GLN A 72 1.42 12.87 -4.86
CA GLN A 72 0.57 11.77 -4.39
C GLN A 72 1.40 10.65 -3.75
N LYS A 73 2.51 10.28 -4.39
CA LYS A 73 3.40 9.23 -3.86
C LYS A 73 4.03 9.65 -2.54
N ALA A 74 4.44 10.90 -2.42
CA ALA A 74 4.99 11.43 -1.19
C ALA A 74 3.97 11.44 -0.06
N GLU A 75 2.72 11.82 -0.36
CA GLU A 75 1.64 11.81 0.63
C GLU A 75 1.33 10.39 1.10
N ILE A 76 1.26 9.43 0.18
CA ILE A 76 1.06 8.03 0.55
C ILE A 76 2.17 7.57 1.49
N ALA A 77 3.43 7.80 1.13
CA ALA A 77 4.56 7.36 1.94
C ALA A 77 4.56 7.98 3.33
N ASP A 78 4.32 9.27 3.42
CA ASP A 78 4.28 9.99 4.71
C ASP A 78 3.13 9.49 5.59
N ARG A 79 1.93 9.37 5.02
CA ARG A 79 0.74 8.94 5.77
C ARG A 79 0.84 7.49 6.24
N LEU A 80 1.41 6.60 5.43
CA LEU A 80 1.58 5.20 5.83
C LEU A 80 2.62 5.03 6.92
N SER A 81 3.74 5.75 6.83
CA SER A 81 4.77 5.70 7.88
C SER A 81 4.20 6.20 9.22
N ARG A 82 3.46 7.29 9.20
CA ARG A 82 2.82 7.83 10.41
C ARG A 82 1.77 6.90 10.97
N ALA A 83 0.93 6.32 10.10
CA ALA A 83 -0.11 5.40 10.52
C ALA A 83 0.46 4.17 11.20
N LEU A 84 1.49 3.56 10.60
CA LEU A 84 2.12 2.39 11.20
C LEU A 84 2.79 2.71 12.53
N ALA A 85 3.50 3.83 12.59
CA ALA A 85 4.15 4.28 13.81
C ALA A 85 3.13 4.53 14.94
N GLU A 86 2.01 5.16 14.62
CA GLU A 86 0.94 5.41 15.60
C GLU A 86 0.32 4.11 16.10
N VAL A 87 -0.03 3.20 15.19
CA VAL A 87 -0.60 1.91 15.55
C VAL A 87 0.36 1.11 16.44
N ALA A 88 1.65 1.08 16.08
CA ALA A 88 2.67 0.32 16.79
C ALA A 88 3.19 1.02 18.06
N GLY A 89 2.95 2.32 18.19
CA GLY A 89 3.48 3.10 19.32
C GLY A 89 4.97 3.35 19.23
N VAL A 90 5.51 3.54 18.02
CA VAL A 90 6.94 3.78 17.78
C VAL A 90 7.14 5.13 17.09
N ASP A 91 8.40 5.58 17.04
CA ASP A 91 8.74 6.82 16.37
C ASP A 91 8.57 6.68 14.84
N PRO A 92 7.88 7.62 14.17
CA PRO A 92 7.73 7.59 12.72
C PRO A 92 9.04 7.48 11.95
N SER A 93 10.13 8.03 12.49
CA SER A 93 11.46 7.96 11.85
C SER A 93 12.01 6.52 11.77
N SER A 94 11.46 5.60 12.56
CA SER A 94 11.83 4.19 12.54
C SER A 94 11.05 3.37 11.50
N VAL A 95 10.13 3.99 10.77
CA VAL A 95 9.32 3.36 9.72
C VAL A 95 9.66 4.02 8.39
N THR A 96 10.04 3.21 7.41
CA THR A 96 10.32 3.69 6.06
C THR A 96 9.26 3.18 5.11
N THR A 97 8.67 4.09 4.33
CA THR A 97 7.72 3.71 3.28
C THR A 97 8.26 4.19 1.93
N SER A 98 8.23 3.30 0.95
CA SER A 98 8.57 3.62 -0.43
C SER A 98 7.51 3.08 -1.37
N THR A 99 7.42 3.69 -2.55
CA THR A 99 6.53 3.23 -3.61
C THR A 99 7.34 2.90 -4.85
N ARG A 100 6.84 1.93 -5.61
CA ARG A 100 7.43 1.51 -6.88
C ARG A 100 6.34 1.58 -7.96
N ASP A 101 6.65 2.29 -9.04
CA ASP A 101 5.74 2.39 -10.17
C ASP A 101 5.81 1.12 -11.03
N ILE A 102 4.64 0.61 -11.40
CA ILE A 102 4.51 -0.52 -12.33
C ILE A 102 3.63 -0.07 -13.48
N GLN A 103 4.09 -0.28 -14.69
CA GLN A 103 3.29 0.00 -15.89
C GLN A 103 2.07 -0.91 -15.92
N ALA A 104 0.91 -0.31 -16.21
CA ALA A 104 -0.34 -1.05 -16.25
C ALA A 104 -0.27 -2.24 -17.21
N SER A 105 0.35 -2.06 -18.37
CA SER A 105 0.49 -3.12 -19.38
C SER A 105 1.35 -4.31 -18.94
N TYR A 106 2.01 -4.22 -17.79
CA TYR A 106 2.81 -5.31 -17.23
C TYR A 106 2.09 -6.03 -16.09
N THR A 107 0.86 -5.61 -15.76
CA THR A 107 0.12 -6.15 -14.62
C THR A 107 -1.20 -6.78 -15.07
N MET A 108 -1.45 -7.97 -14.59
CA MET A 108 -2.70 -8.70 -14.86
C MET A 108 -3.42 -8.99 -13.55
N GLU A 109 -4.71 -8.72 -13.53
CA GLU A 109 -5.58 -9.08 -12.41
C GLU A 109 -6.76 -9.90 -12.93
N GLY A 110 -6.95 -11.09 -12.40
CA GLY A 110 -8.06 -11.95 -12.81
C GLY A 110 -8.10 -12.30 -14.31
N GLY A 111 -6.93 -12.40 -14.93
CA GLY A 111 -6.83 -12.69 -16.36
C GLY A 111 -6.96 -11.48 -17.27
N VAL A 112 -7.08 -10.28 -16.71
CA VAL A 112 -7.22 -9.02 -17.47
C VAL A 112 -6.05 -8.11 -17.19
N MET A 113 -5.43 -7.59 -18.24
CA MET A 113 -4.36 -6.59 -18.10
C MET A 113 -4.94 -5.27 -17.61
N LEU A 114 -4.21 -4.59 -16.73
CA LEU A 114 -4.65 -3.28 -16.24
C LEU A 114 -4.65 -2.25 -17.36
N PRO A 115 -5.65 -1.35 -17.37
CA PRO A 115 -5.68 -0.26 -18.36
C PRO A 115 -4.68 0.83 -18.02
N GLU A 116 -4.18 1.49 -19.05
CA GLU A 116 -3.34 2.66 -18.85
C GLU A 116 -4.15 3.82 -18.25
N PRO A 117 -3.53 4.65 -17.39
CA PRO A 117 -4.21 5.83 -16.85
C PRO A 117 -4.72 6.75 -17.96
N GLY A 118 -5.98 7.18 -17.84
CA GLY A 118 -6.62 8.06 -18.80
C GLY A 118 -7.14 7.37 -20.05
N SER A 119 -7.00 6.04 -20.15
CA SER A 119 -7.53 5.30 -21.30
C SER A 119 -9.05 5.12 -21.19
N PRO A 120 -9.75 4.89 -22.33
CA PRO A 120 -11.19 4.62 -22.28
C PRO A 120 -11.56 3.39 -21.45
N GLU A 121 -10.67 2.41 -21.38
CA GLU A 121 -10.88 1.17 -20.63
C GLU A 121 -10.78 1.37 -19.11
N GLU A 122 -10.15 2.45 -18.68
CA GLU A 122 -9.96 2.73 -17.24
C GLU A 122 -11.30 2.87 -16.52
N GLN A 123 -12.26 3.55 -17.12
CA GLN A 123 -13.56 3.78 -16.49
C GLN A 123 -14.28 2.44 -16.20
N ALA A 124 -14.27 1.54 -17.15
CA ALA A 124 -14.88 0.22 -16.98
C ALA A 124 -14.15 -0.59 -15.90
N TRP A 125 -12.81 -0.50 -15.88
CA TRP A 125 -12.00 -1.16 -14.86
C TRP A 125 -12.26 -0.60 -13.46
N MET A 126 -12.33 0.72 -13.33
CA MET A 126 -12.66 1.37 -12.04
C MET A 126 -14.05 0.96 -11.54
N THR A 127 -15.01 0.87 -12.45
CA THR A 127 -16.37 0.44 -12.11
C THR A 127 -16.40 -1.04 -11.69
N SER A 128 -15.58 -1.89 -12.32
CA SER A 128 -15.50 -3.32 -11.97
C SER A 128 -14.96 -3.55 -10.55
N GLY A 129 -14.17 -2.59 -10.03
CA GLY A 129 -13.66 -2.64 -8.66
C GLY A 129 -14.64 -2.15 -7.60
N ALA A 130 -15.83 -1.68 -7.99
CA ALA A 130 -16.84 -1.29 -7.03
C ALA A 130 -17.30 -2.51 -6.23
N PRO A 131 -17.64 -2.33 -4.93
CA PRO A 131 -18.10 -3.45 -4.13
C PRO A 131 -19.30 -4.12 -4.78
N THR A 132 -19.21 -5.43 -5.02
CA THR A 132 -20.33 -6.21 -5.42
C THR A 132 -21.11 -6.60 -4.19
N SER A 133 -22.34 -6.24 -4.18
CA SER A 133 -23.27 -6.64 -3.11
C SER A 133 -23.51 -8.14 -3.14
#